data_43f2a1b91307919ea9d81f51b1b62a0a
#
_entry.id   43f2a1b91307919ea9d81f51b1b62a0a
#
_cell.length_a   1.000
_cell.length_b   1.000
_cell.length_c   1.000
_cell.angle_alpha   90.00
_cell.angle_beta   90.00
_cell.angle_gamma   90.00
#
_symmetry.space_group_name_H-M   'P 1'
#
loop_
_entity.id
_entity.type
_entity.pdbx_description
1 polymer ?
#
loop_
_entity_poly.entity_id
_entity_poly.type
_entity_poly.pdbx_seq_one_letter_code
_entity_poly.pdbx_strand_id
1 'polypeptide(L)'
;GGEIPIATGSAYASKYKGTDEVTVCFFGDSASNEGTFHESINMAAAWDLPIVYVVENNLYGISVDIRRVTKEYHIAKRAAGYGIEGITIDGNDVFKVYEEAQKAVEKARKGGGPTIIECMTYRWQGHHVGDPGLYRPEEEVEEWKAKEPLKILEDKKLLTDEEIAEIKEMVEKEIQEACKFAEESPFPPLESAFEDIYAD
;
A
#
# COMPACT_ATOMS: atom_id res chain seq x y z
N GLY A 1 -4.86 -4.26 -9.10
CA GLY A 1 -5.06 -5.63 -8.57
C GLY A 1 -4.15 -6.67 -9.22
N GLY A 2 -3.40 -6.33 -10.27
CA GLY A 2 -2.49 -7.27 -10.94
C GLY A 2 -1.32 -7.76 -10.09
N GLU A 3 -0.88 -6.96 -9.12
CA GLU A 3 0.18 -7.30 -8.16
C GLU A 3 -0.21 -8.39 -7.17
N ILE A 4 -1.48 -8.53 -6.84
CA ILE A 4 -1.96 -9.46 -5.80
C ILE A 4 -1.66 -10.93 -6.15
N PRO A 5 -2.01 -11.45 -7.34
CA PRO A 5 -1.65 -12.82 -7.72
C PRO A 5 -0.13 -13.01 -7.88
N ILE A 6 0.60 -12.00 -8.33
CA ILE A 6 2.07 -12.06 -8.45
C ILE A 6 2.71 -12.23 -7.06
N ALA A 7 2.29 -11.41 -6.09
CA ALA A 7 2.76 -11.49 -4.71
C ALA A 7 2.39 -12.85 -4.07
N THR A 8 1.20 -13.37 -4.33
CA THR A 8 0.77 -14.68 -3.87
C THR A 8 1.66 -15.79 -4.44
N GLY A 9 2.03 -15.70 -5.73
CA GLY A 9 3.00 -16.60 -6.36
C GLY A 9 4.39 -16.52 -5.75
N SER A 10 4.86 -15.31 -5.39
CA SER A 10 6.13 -15.11 -4.68
C SER A 10 6.12 -15.81 -3.32
N ALA A 11 5.05 -15.63 -2.53
CA ALA A 11 4.91 -16.29 -1.24
C ALA A 11 4.83 -17.84 -1.36
N TYR A 12 4.17 -18.31 -2.41
CA TYR A 12 4.17 -19.75 -2.72
C TYR A 12 5.58 -20.26 -3.01
N ALA A 13 6.37 -19.53 -3.78
CA ALA A 13 7.75 -19.88 -4.09
C ALA A 13 8.62 -19.94 -2.82
N SER A 14 8.48 -18.98 -1.89
CA SER A 14 9.19 -18.99 -0.60
C SER A 14 8.82 -20.24 0.22
N LYS A 15 7.53 -20.54 0.34
CA LYS A 15 7.07 -21.74 1.03
C LYS A 15 7.57 -23.02 0.37
N TYR A 16 7.50 -23.12 -0.97
CA TYR A 16 7.95 -24.29 -1.73
C TYR A 16 9.46 -24.54 -1.56
N LYS A 17 10.26 -23.47 -1.53
CA LYS A 17 11.71 -23.54 -1.32
C LYS A 17 12.10 -23.74 0.14
N GLY A 18 11.18 -23.58 1.07
CA GLY A 18 11.45 -23.67 2.50
C GLY A 18 12.32 -22.53 3.04
N THR A 19 12.21 -21.31 2.45
CA THR A 19 12.89 -20.11 2.94
C THR A 19 12.07 -19.43 4.04
N ASP A 20 12.67 -18.48 4.78
CA ASP A 20 12.02 -17.66 5.80
C ASP A 20 11.52 -16.30 5.28
N GLU A 21 11.55 -16.13 3.97
CA GLU A 21 11.07 -14.94 3.29
C GLU A 21 9.57 -14.76 3.44
N VAL A 22 9.15 -13.53 3.70
CA VAL A 22 7.74 -13.13 3.77
C VAL A 22 7.48 -12.10 2.69
N THR A 23 6.45 -12.34 1.89
CA THR A 23 6.02 -11.39 0.86
C THR A 23 5.07 -10.37 1.48
N VAL A 24 5.23 -9.08 1.14
CA VAL A 24 4.28 -8.02 1.49
C VAL A 24 3.72 -7.45 0.20
N CYS A 25 2.38 -7.44 0.09
CA CYS A 25 1.66 -6.94 -1.08
C CYS A 25 0.87 -5.70 -0.72
N PHE A 26 1.17 -4.56 -1.35
CA PHE A 26 0.45 -3.31 -1.18
C PHE A 26 -0.54 -3.11 -2.32
N PHE A 27 -1.77 -2.70 -2.00
CA PHE A 27 -2.79 -2.35 -2.99
C PHE A 27 -3.83 -1.41 -2.40
N GLY A 28 -4.51 -0.66 -3.28
CA GLY A 28 -5.59 0.24 -2.88
C GLY A 28 -6.92 -0.48 -2.61
N ASP A 29 -7.82 0.20 -1.94
CA ASP A 29 -9.17 -0.29 -1.60
C ASP A 29 -9.94 -0.84 -2.81
N SER A 30 -9.84 -0.16 -3.95
CA SER A 30 -10.60 -0.55 -5.15
C SER A 30 -10.13 -1.87 -5.77
N ALA A 31 -8.85 -2.22 -5.65
CA ALA A 31 -8.31 -3.49 -6.09
C ALA A 31 -8.97 -4.69 -5.39
N SER A 32 -9.49 -4.48 -4.18
CA SER A 32 -10.21 -5.52 -3.43
C SER A 32 -11.54 -5.97 -4.07
N ASN A 33 -12.03 -5.27 -5.09
CA ASN A 33 -13.22 -5.64 -5.85
C ASN A 33 -12.89 -6.43 -7.13
N GLU A 34 -11.60 -6.62 -7.45
CA GLU A 34 -11.17 -7.50 -8.51
C GLU A 34 -11.33 -8.98 -8.12
N GLY A 35 -11.67 -9.86 -9.08
CA GLY A 35 -11.78 -11.30 -8.83
C GLY A 35 -10.47 -11.89 -8.31
N THR A 36 -9.35 -11.43 -8.84
CA THR A 36 -7.99 -11.85 -8.46
C THR A 36 -7.65 -11.63 -6.98
N PHE A 37 -8.23 -10.61 -6.34
CA PHE A 37 -8.13 -10.42 -4.88
C PHE A 37 -8.70 -11.65 -4.14
N HIS A 38 -9.92 -12.06 -4.47
CA HIS A 38 -10.60 -13.17 -3.79
C HIS A 38 -9.91 -14.50 -4.04
N GLU A 39 -9.50 -14.76 -5.28
CA GLU A 39 -8.81 -15.97 -5.68
C GLU A 39 -7.45 -16.10 -4.99
N SER A 40 -6.65 -15.03 -5.00
CA SER A 40 -5.31 -15.00 -4.41
C SER A 40 -5.35 -15.18 -2.89
N ILE A 41 -6.23 -14.49 -2.19
CA ILE A 41 -6.34 -14.59 -0.73
C ILE A 41 -6.83 -15.98 -0.33
N ASN A 42 -7.80 -16.54 -1.06
CA ASN A 42 -8.25 -17.91 -0.82
C ASN A 42 -7.12 -18.93 -0.98
N MET A 43 -6.31 -18.81 -2.04
CA MET A 43 -5.14 -19.67 -2.23
C MET A 43 -4.13 -19.50 -1.10
N ALA A 44 -3.82 -18.25 -0.74
CA ALA A 44 -2.88 -17.95 0.33
C ALA A 44 -3.34 -18.51 1.68
N ALA A 45 -4.63 -18.41 1.98
CA ALA A 45 -5.24 -18.97 3.18
C ALA A 45 -5.20 -20.50 3.18
N ALA A 46 -5.64 -21.13 2.08
CA ALA A 46 -5.70 -22.60 1.96
C ALA A 46 -4.32 -23.27 2.10
N TRP A 47 -3.26 -22.55 1.74
CA TRP A 47 -1.90 -23.06 1.78
C TRP A 47 -1.03 -22.43 2.87
N ASP A 48 -1.58 -21.64 3.81
CA ASP A 48 -0.84 -20.92 4.85
C ASP A 48 0.42 -20.25 4.30
N LEU A 49 0.26 -19.46 3.21
CA LEU A 49 1.39 -18.82 2.55
C LEU A 49 1.96 -17.69 3.41
N PRO A 50 3.30 -17.49 3.40
CA PRO A 50 3.95 -16.43 4.15
C PRO A 50 3.78 -15.06 3.46
N ILE A 51 2.59 -14.48 3.53
CA ILE A 51 2.25 -13.20 2.90
C ILE A 51 1.44 -12.30 3.82
N VAL A 52 1.73 -11.00 3.76
CA VAL A 52 0.94 -9.94 4.38
C VAL A 52 0.34 -9.07 3.27
N TYR A 53 -0.97 -8.95 3.26
CA TYR A 53 -1.71 -8.09 2.35
C TYR A 53 -1.99 -6.75 3.03
N VAL A 54 -1.40 -5.66 2.53
CA VAL A 54 -1.58 -4.31 3.05
C VAL A 54 -2.50 -3.53 2.13
N VAL A 55 -3.66 -3.17 2.65
CA VAL A 55 -4.67 -2.38 1.93
C VAL A 55 -4.50 -0.91 2.30
N GLU A 56 -4.14 -0.08 1.34
CA GLU A 56 -4.16 1.37 1.47
C GLU A 56 -5.59 1.88 1.19
N ASN A 57 -6.45 1.81 2.22
CA ASN A 57 -7.84 2.26 2.07
C ASN A 57 -7.90 3.78 2.18
N ASN A 58 -7.82 4.44 1.03
CA ASN A 58 -7.89 5.90 0.92
C ASN A 58 -9.30 6.40 0.59
N LEU A 59 -10.32 5.54 0.69
CA LEU A 59 -11.74 5.74 0.47
C LEU A 59 -12.16 5.98 -0.99
N TYR A 60 -11.24 6.19 -1.93
CA TYR A 60 -11.58 6.56 -3.30
C TYR A 60 -10.81 5.75 -4.34
N GLY A 61 -11.54 4.98 -5.15
CA GLY A 61 -11.03 4.41 -6.40
C GLY A 61 -11.21 5.37 -7.57
N ILE A 62 -10.14 6.02 -7.98
CA ILE A 62 -10.17 7.16 -8.92
C ILE A 62 -11.11 8.25 -8.36
N SER A 63 -12.35 8.30 -8.82
CA SER A 63 -13.39 9.27 -8.41
C SER A 63 -14.56 8.63 -7.65
N VAL A 64 -14.51 7.32 -7.42
CA VAL A 64 -15.62 6.58 -6.81
C VAL A 64 -15.33 6.29 -5.34
N ASP A 65 -16.20 6.79 -4.47
CA ASP A 65 -16.18 6.47 -3.05
C ASP A 65 -16.50 4.99 -2.83
N ILE A 66 -15.63 4.27 -2.13
CA ILE A 66 -15.79 2.84 -1.85
C ILE A 66 -17.09 2.53 -1.11
N ARG A 67 -17.58 3.43 -0.27
CA ARG A 67 -18.83 3.29 0.50
C ARG A 67 -20.06 3.21 -0.41
N ARG A 68 -19.97 3.65 -1.67
CA ARG A 68 -21.05 3.59 -2.68
C ARG A 68 -21.09 2.29 -3.45
N VAL A 69 -19.97 1.59 -3.55
CA VAL A 69 -19.82 0.39 -4.40
C VAL A 69 -19.55 -0.89 -3.61
N THR A 70 -19.36 -0.76 -2.29
CA THR A 70 -19.06 -1.89 -1.41
C THR A 70 -19.89 -1.79 -0.13
N LYS A 71 -20.67 -2.82 0.17
CA LYS A 71 -21.54 -2.82 1.36
C LYS A 71 -20.73 -2.82 2.67
N GLU A 72 -19.70 -3.64 2.76
CA GLU A 72 -18.72 -3.62 3.84
C GLU A 72 -17.43 -3.02 3.27
N TYR A 73 -17.21 -1.75 3.53
CA TYR A 73 -16.07 -0.99 3.01
C TYR A 73 -14.78 -1.17 3.83
N HIS A 74 -14.86 -1.80 5.00
CA HIS A 74 -13.67 -2.27 5.71
C HIS A 74 -13.21 -3.59 5.12
N ILE A 75 -12.17 -3.51 4.28
CA ILE A 75 -11.67 -4.65 3.51
C ILE A 75 -11.14 -5.76 4.42
N ALA A 76 -10.51 -5.40 5.55
CA ALA A 76 -10.00 -6.37 6.51
C ALA A 76 -11.08 -7.32 7.05
N LYS A 77 -12.34 -6.90 7.11
CA LYS A 77 -13.45 -7.77 7.54
C LYS A 77 -13.72 -8.93 6.58
N ARG A 78 -13.30 -8.81 5.32
CA ARG A 78 -13.43 -9.91 4.33
C ARG A 78 -12.53 -11.09 4.70
N ALA A 79 -11.48 -10.88 5.49
CA ALA A 79 -10.57 -11.92 5.97
C ALA A 79 -11.29 -13.07 6.66
N ALA A 80 -12.36 -12.77 7.39
CA ALA A 80 -13.19 -13.79 8.06
C ALA A 80 -13.77 -14.83 7.09
N GLY A 81 -14.09 -14.42 5.86
CA GLY A 81 -14.60 -15.32 4.81
C GLY A 81 -13.57 -16.35 4.32
N TYR A 82 -12.29 -16.09 4.54
CA TYR A 82 -11.16 -16.97 4.19
C TYR A 82 -10.58 -17.71 5.41
N GLY A 83 -11.09 -17.41 6.61
CA GLY A 83 -10.57 -18.00 7.86
C GLY A 83 -9.21 -17.47 8.28
N ILE A 84 -8.84 -16.27 7.85
CA ILE A 84 -7.58 -15.59 8.18
C ILE A 84 -7.81 -14.34 9.03
N GLU A 85 -6.74 -13.80 9.57
CA GLU A 85 -6.77 -12.56 10.35
C GLU A 85 -6.90 -11.34 9.45
N GLY A 86 -7.76 -10.40 9.85
CA GLY A 86 -7.92 -9.09 9.22
C GLY A 86 -7.95 -8.01 10.28
N ILE A 87 -7.13 -6.98 10.11
CA ILE A 87 -6.94 -5.89 11.07
C ILE A 87 -7.13 -4.56 10.34
N THR A 88 -7.99 -3.68 10.88
CA THR A 88 -8.13 -2.30 10.40
C THR A 88 -7.44 -1.36 11.39
N ILE A 89 -6.54 -0.51 10.89
CA ILE A 89 -5.73 0.41 11.70
C ILE A 89 -5.79 1.83 11.13
N ASP A 90 -5.39 2.81 11.94
CA ASP A 90 -5.05 4.15 11.45
C ASP A 90 -3.75 4.06 10.64
N GLY A 91 -3.85 4.20 9.32
CA GLY A 91 -2.71 4.16 8.40
C GLY A 91 -1.82 5.41 8.46
N ASN A 92 -2.26 6.46 9.14
CA ASN A 92 -1.51 7.68 9.34
C ASN A 92 -0.61 7.64 10.61
N ASP A 93 -0.80 6.66 11.50
CA ASP A 93 0.09 6.43 12.65
C ASP A 93 1.16 5.39 12.31
N VAL A 94 2.37 5.85 11.97
CA VAL A 94 3.50 5.00 11.59
C VAL A 94 3.86 3.96 12.66
N PHE A 95 3.69 4.27 13.95
CA PHE A 95 3.99 3.33 15.03
C PHE A 95 2.97 2.19 15.07
N LYS A 96 1.70 2.51 14.82
CA LYS A 96 0.64 1.49 14.74
C LYS A 96 0.84 0.59 13.53
N VAL A 97 1.19 1.18 12.39
CA VAL A 97 1.53 0.43 11.17
C VAL A 97 2.72 -0.50 11.43
N TYR A 98 3.79 0.01 12.05
CA TYR A 98 4.97 -0.80 12.37
C TYR A 98 4.64 -1.97 13.29
N GLU A 99 3.92 -1.70 14.39
CA GLU A 99 3.54 -2.73 15.37
C GLU A 99 2.76 -3.89 14.74
N GLU A 100 1.72 -3.57 13.96
CA GLU A 100 0.85 -4.59 13.36
C GLU A 100 1.54 -5.30 12.18
N ALA A 101 2.35 -4.58 11.39
CA ALA A 101 3.17 -5.18 10.34
C ALA A 101 4.18 -6.18 10.91
N GLN A 102 4.85 -5.82 12.01
CA GLN A 102 5.79 -6.73 12.69
C GLN A 102 5.10 -8.03 13.14
N LYS A 103 3.94 -7.92 13.80
CA LYS A 103 3.16 -9.09 14.26
C LYS A 103 2.77 -9.98 13.08
N ALA A 104 2.27 -9.38 11.98
CA ALA A 104 1.83 -10.11 10.80
C ALA A 104 3.00 -10.82 10.10
N VAL A 105 4.15 -10.14 9.95
CA VAL A 105 5.36 -10.73 9.36
C VAL A 105 5.90 -11.88 10.22
N GLU A 106 5.97 -11.70 11.55
CA GLU A 106 6.41 -12.76 12.45
C GLU A 106 5.48 -13.98 12.41
N LYS A 107 4.16 -13.75 12.39
CA LYS A 107 3.15 -14.81 12.25
C LYS A 107 3.36 -15.59 10.95
N ALA A 108 3.46 -14.86 9.82
CA ALA A 108 3.66 -15.47 8.49
C ALA A 108 4.96 -16.28 8.42
N ARG A 109 6.07 -15.75 8.94
CA ARG A 109 7.39 -16.41 9.00
C ARG A 109 7.36 -17.70 9.82
N LYS A 110 6.51 -17.75 10.85
CA LYS A 110 6.31 -18.94 11.70
C LYS A 110 5.31 -19.96 11.11
N GLY A 111 4.83 -19.74 9.87
CA GLY A 111 3.86 -20.62 9.21
C GLY A 111 2.41 -20.40 9.66
N GLY A 112 2.12 -19.27 10.30
CA GLY A 112 0.76 -18.92 10.77
C GLY A 112 -0.18 -18.39 9.68
N GLY A 113 0.21 -18.49 8.41
CA GLY A 113 -0.59 -18.08 7.27
C GLY A 113 -0.67 -16.56 7.05
N PRO A 114 -1.48 -16.12 6.08
CA PRO A 114 -1.59 -14.73 5.68
C PRO A 114 -2.34 -13.85 6.70
N THR A 115 -2.14 -12.54 6.58
CA THR A 115 -2.89 -11.51 7.32
C THR A 115 -3.27 -10.39 6.36
N ILE A 116 -4.47 -9.81 6.51
CA ILE A 116 -4.87 -8.57 5.84
C ILE A 116 -4.74 -7.43 6.84
N ILE A 117 -3.91 -6.44 6.54
CA ILE A 117 -3.81 -5.19 7.29
C ILE A 117 -4.44 -4.09 6.44
N GLU A 118 -5.54 -3.53 6.90
CA GLU A 118 -6.18 -2.39 6.28
C GLU A 118 -5.74 -1.11 6.97
N CYS A 119 -4.99 -0.28 6.25
CA CYS A 119 -4.53 1.01 6.67
C CYS A 119 -5.51 2.09 6.20
N MET A 120 -6.31 2.64 7.12
CA MET A 120 -7.21 3.74 6.81
C MET A 120 -6.40 5.02 6.62
N THR A 121 -6.50 5.60 5.45
CA THR A 121 -5.77 6.82 5.06
C THR A 121 -6.60 7.64 4.09
N TYR A 122 -6.01 8.65 3.45
CA TYR A 122 -6.73 9.49 2.51
C TYR A 122 -5.81 10.08 1.43
N ARG A 123 -6.31 10.15 0.21
CA ARG A 123 -5.61 10.81 -0.90
C ARG A 123 -6.05 12.27 -0.99
N TRP A 124 -5.20 13.22 -0.59
CA TRP A 124 -5.53 14.67 -0.63
C TRP A 124 -5.58 15.23 -2.05
N GLN A 125 -4.64 14.81 -2.87
CA GLN A 125 -4.54 15.27 -4.27
C GLN A 125 -5.53 14.51 -5.16
N GLY A 126 -5.71 14.98 -6.39
CA GLY A 126 -6.43 14.23 -7.42
C GLY A 126 -5.77 12.88 -7.72
N HIS A 127 -6.47 12.02 -8.43
CA HIS A 127 -5.94 10.71 -8.81
C HIS A 127 -4.77 10.82 -9.80
N HIS A 128 -4.80 11.83 -10.65
CA HIS A 128 -3.73 12.19 -11.60
C HIS A 128 -3.60 13.72 -11.68
N VAL A 129 -2.56 14.21 -12.35
CA VAL A 129 -2.21 15.65 -12.42
C VAL A 129 -3.37 16.53 -12.90
N GLY A 130 -4.20 16.05 -13.82
CA GLY A 130 -5.36 16.77 -14.37
C GLY A 130 -6.66 16.59 -13.59
N ASP A 131 -6.67 15.85 -12.47
CA ASP A 131 -7.87 15.60 -11.69
C ASP A 131 -8.11 16.71 -10.65
N PRO A 132 -9.17 17.54 -10.81
CA PRO A 132 -9.46 18.62 -9.86
C PRO A 132 -10.07 18.13 -8.54
N GLY A 133 -10.41 16.84 -8.40
CA GLY A 133 -10.94 16.25 -7.17
C GLY A 133 -12.36 16.70 -6.77
N LEU A 134 -13.15 17.27 -7.68
CA LEU A 134 -14.48 17.83 -7.41
C LEU A 134 -15.55 16.81 -6.93
N TYR A 135 -15.24 15.55 -6.95
CA TYR A 135 -16.11 14.46 -6.48
C TYR A 135 -16.07 14.24 -4.96
N ARG A 136 -15.19 14.96 -4.26
CA ARG A 136 -15.00 14.88 -2.80
C ARG A 136 -15.45 16.16 -2.12
N PRO A 137 -16.12 16.08 -0.95
CA PRO A 137 -16.40 17.27 -0.13
C PRO A 137 -15.09 17.90 0.37
N GLU A 138 -15.03 19.21 0.33
CA GLU A 138 -13.84 19.96 0.81
C GLU A 138 -13.61 19.72 2.31
N GLU A 139 -14.69 19.66 3.08
CA GLU A 139 -14.66 19.38 4.52
C GLU A 139 -14.00 18.03 4.82
N GLU A 140 -14.29 16.98 4.03
CA GLU A 140 -13.68 15.66 4.19
C GLU A 140 -12.16 15.73 3.94
N VAL A 141 -11.74 16.49 2.92
CA VAL A 141 -10.31 16.68 2.63
C VAL A 141 -9.59 17.38 3.78
N GLU A 142 -10.18 18.44 4.32
CA GLU A 142 -9.59 19.21 5.42
C GLU A 142 -9.54 18.39 6.73
N GLU A 143 -10.56 17.59 7.03
CA GLU A 143 -10.55 16.67 8.16
C GLU A 143 -9.38 15.67 8.09
N TRP A 144 -9.08 15.16 6.89
CA TRP A 144 -7.97 14.23 6.71
C TRP A 144 -6.60 14.93 6.69
N LYS A 145 -6.49 16.16 6.18
CA LYS A 145 -5.27 16.96 6.28
C LYS A 145 -4.91 17.28 7.75
N ALA A 146 -5.91 17.45 8.60
CA ALA A 146 -5.65 17.63 10.03
C ALA A 146 -5.00 16.39 10.70
N LYS A 147 -5.09 15.23 10.06
CA LYS A 147 -4.50 13.95 10.50
C LYS A 147 -3.27 13.57 9.66
N GLU A 148 -2.53 14.55 9.19
CA GLU A 148 -1.31 14.33 8.39
C GLU A 148 -0.28 13.48 9.16
N PRO A 149 0.26 12.39 8.56
CA PRO A 149 1.20 11.50 9.24
C PRO A 149 2.46 12.19 9.75
N LEU A 150 3.03 13.14 8.97
CA LEU A 150 4.24 13.87 9.37
C LEU A 150 3.97 14.77 10.57
N LYS A 151 2.82 15.46 10.59
CA LYS A 151 2.42 16.27 11.72
C LYS A 151 2.20 15.45 12.99
N ILE A 152 1.54 14.29 12.88
CA ILE A 152 1.38 13.34 13.98
C ILE A 152 2.75 12.93 14.54
N LEU A 153 3.73 12.71 13.66
CA LEU A 153 5.09 12.33 14.05
C LEU A 153 5.83 13.49 14.72
N GLU A 154 5.76 14.70 14.16
CA GLU A 154 6.35 15.92 14.73
C GLU A 154 5.79 16.22 16.14
N ASP A 155 4.48 16.07 16.33
CA ASP A 155 3.79 16.30 17.62
C ASP A 155 4.27 15.32 18.72
N LYS A 156 4.83 14.17 18.35
CA LYS A 156 5.45 13.22 19.30
C LYS A 156 6.80 13.69 19.84
N LYS A 157 7.41 14.75 19.26
CA LYS A 157 8.67 15.37 19.70
C LYS A 157 9.81 14.39 19.90
N LEU A 158 9.94 13.44 18.96
CA LEU A 158 11.03 12.45 18.97
C LEU A 158 12.33 13.02 18.40
N LEU A 159 12.25 14.09 17.64
CA LEU A 159 13.35 14.83 17.04
C LEU A 159 13.28 16.30 17.49
N THR A 160 14.40 16.97 17.49
CA THR A 160 14.48 18.43 17.69
C THR A 160 14.06 19.17 16.44
N ASP A 161 13.74 20.45 16.57
CA ASP A 161 13.38 21.30 15.43
C ASP A 161 14.55 21.42 14.44
N GLU A 162 15.80 21.42 14.94
CA GLU A 162 17.00 21.44 14.12
C GLU A 162 17.15 20.17 13.30
N GLU A 163 16.99 18.99 13.91
CA GLU A 163 17.04 17.70 13.20
C GLU A 163 15.95 17.59 12.12
N ILE A 164 14.74 18.09 12.41
CA ILE A 164 13.64 18.13 11.43
C ILE A 164 14.00 19.05 10.26
N ALA A 165 14.60 20.23 10.53
CA ALA A 165 15.02 21.16 9.49
C ALA A 165 16.10 20.55 8.59
N GLU A 166 17.11 19.90 9.16
CA GLU A 166 18.16 19.22 8.41
C GLU A 166 17.61 18.10 7.51
N ILE A 167 16.68 17.29 8.02
CA ILE A 167 16.02 16.24 7.24
C ILE A 167 15.23 16.84 6.07
N LYS A 168 14.46 17.92 6.31
CA LYS A 168 13.69 18.60 5.26
C LYS A 168 14.60 19.17 4.16
N GLU A 169 15.73 19.78 4.52
CA GLU A 169 16.70 20.31 3.56
C GLU A 169 17.33 19.17 2.73
N MET A 170 17.71 18.07 3.38
CA MET A 170 18.26 16.90 2.70
C MET A 170 17.28 16.30 1.69
N VAL A 171 16.01 16.13 2.09
CA VAL A 171 14.96 15.58 1.22
C VAL A 171 14.68 16.50 0.05
N GLU A 172 14.58 17.83 0.28
CA GLU A 172 14.35 18.81 -0.78
C GLU A 172 15.47 18.75 -1.83
N LYS A 173 16.72 18.69 -1.39
CA LYS A 173 17.87 18.54 -2.29
C LYS A 173 17.80 17.27 -3.13
N GLU A 174 17.47 16.13 -2.50
CA GLU A 174 17.35 14.84 -3.19
C GLU A 174 16.25 14.88 -4.25
N ILE A 175 15.10 15.48 -3.94
CA ILE A 175 14.00 15.65 -4.90
C ILE A 175 14.42 16.55 -6.08
N GLN A 176 15.12 17.65 -5.82
CA GLN A 176 15.61 18.54 -6.88
C GLN A 176 16.62 17.82 -7.79
N GLU A 177 17.53 17.02 -7.22
CA GLU A 177 18.49 16.22 -8.00
C GLU A 177 17.75 15.15 -8.83
N ALA A 178 16.71 14.51 -8.31
CA ALA A 178 15.90 13.55 -9.03
C ALA A 178 15.12 14.20 -10.20
N CYS A 179 14.53 15.38 -9.98
CA CYS A 179 13.88 16.15 -11.05
C CYS A 179 14.87 16.51 -12.16
N LYS A 180 16.03 17.03 -11.78
CA LYS A 180 17.10 17.36 -12.76
C LYS A 180 17.54 16.14 -13.54
N PHE A 181 17.74 15.00 -12.87
CA PHE A 181 18.08 13.73 -13.54
C PHE A 181 17.01 13.34 -14.57
N ALA A 182 15.73 13.44 -14.22
CA ALA A 182 14.63 13.12 -15.15
C ALA A 182 14.60 14.08 -16.35
N GLU A 183 14.82 15.38 -16.15
CA GLU A 183 14.81 16.39 -17.22
C GLU A 183 16.02 16.26 -18.16
N GLU A 184 17.19 15.92 -17.63
CA GLU A 184 18.43 15.78 -18.40
C GLU A 184 18.60 14.38 -19.04
N SER A 185 17.79 13.41 -18.64
CA SER A 185 17.86 12.04 -19.18
C SER A 185 17.40 12.00 -20.63
N PRO A 186 18.15 11.33 -21.52
CA PRO A 186 17.74 11.16 -22.91
C PRO A 186 16.51 10.25 -23.00
N PHE A 187 15.68 10.44 -24.02
CA PHE A 187 14.65 9.47 -24.36
C PHE A 187 15.30 8.12 -24.77
N PRO A 188 14.65 6.99 -24.45
CA PRO A 188 15.13 5.70 -24.92
C PRO A 188 15.18 5.64 -26.44
N PRO A 189 16.12 4.85 -27.04
CA PRO A 189 16.14 4.64 -28.48
C PRO A 189 14.83 4.03 -28.97
N LEU A 190 14.44 4.33 -30.22
CA LEU A 190 13.18 3.81 -30.78
C LEU A 190 13.14 2.28 -30.83
N GLU A 191 14.29 1.67 -31.01
CA GLU A 191 14.47 0.21 -31.07
C GLU A 191 14.05 -0.47 -29.78
N SER A 192 14.22 0.18 -28.62
CA SER A 192 13.84 -0.36 -27.30
C SER A 192 12.34 -0.65 -27.17
N ALA A 193 11.50 -0.07 -28.03
CA ALA A 193 10.07 -0.37 -28.08
C ALA A 193 9.76 -1.81 -28.53
N PHE A 194 10.72 -2.49 -29.12
CA PHE A 194 10.59 -3.87 -29.63
C PHE A 194 11.39 -4.89 -28.82
N GLU A 195 12.13 -4.43 -27.80
CA GLU A 195 12.88 -5.29 -26.91
C GLU A 195 11.98 -5.89 -25.82
N ASP A 196 12.30 -7.08 -25.34
CA ASP A 196 11.64 -7.77 -24.22
C ASP A 196 10.11 -8.00 -24.38
N ILE A 197 9.58 -7.94 -25.60
CA ILE A 197 8.15 -8.20 -25.88
C ILE A 197 7.84 -9.70 -25.91
N TYR A 198 8.77 -10.49 -26.43
CA TYR A 198 8.69 -11.94 -26.55
C TYR A 198 9.95 -12.59 -25.97
N ALA A 199 9.80 -13.80 -25.44
CA ALA A 199 10.96 -14.62 -25.09
C ALA A 199 11.64 -15.12 -26.38
N ASP A 200 12.96 -15.13 -26.40
CA ASP A 200 13.77 -15.73 -27.45
C ASP A 200 13.69 -17.27 -27.42
#